data_5cd95ea96ddf9e77cce2c8e8292bcce6
#
_entry.id   5cd95ea96ddf9e77cce2c8e8292bcce6
#
_cell.length_a   1.000
_cell.length_b   1.000
_cell.length_c   1.000
_cell.angle_alpha   90.00
_cell.angle_beta   90.00
_cell.angle_gamma   90.00
#
_symmetry.space_group_name_H-M   'P 1'
#
loop_
_entity.id
_entity.type
_entity.pdbx_description
1 polymer ?
#
loop_
_entity_poly.entity_id
_entity_poly.type
_entity_poly.pdbx_seq_one_letter_code
_entity_poly.pdbx_strand_id
1 'polypeptide(L)'
;MKKIKFLMMAAVALVTAMSFTACSDDDDNSSNYQKYQQEVTNMVNKQKKNDKVILIVAFGSTWQQAYDTFEKVVDDYKANFPGWDVFLSFSSIECINNAREGENVAPKDYYDPEHWLNAIGQARYKKIVVQSLQVIPGEEYRNVRDSYVKNFMNNKNGIFTTEYLKSLDRNVVIGTPLMAEESDAEALAEVLNKESDIKAAVAEGIVAFMGHGNPEGYDYYGGNIRYVQLEQYLRAINENYYVGTVDMDQTLVDDVLENIAGRTVTYEVGAISMDVTYAANNAKKAQLYPLMSIAGDHAHNDMADPDDEGSWFSMFNDADIKTMAYETTFKEACLKGYTDGTGYIPALAERSAVRKLWMNHTREAIDKLGTEDALSTPTTAPDEE
;
A
#
# COMPACT_ATOMS: atom_id res chain seq x y z
N MET A 1 20.68 -28.04 -28.93
CA MET A 1 21.17 -27.27 -27.76
C MET A 1 21.58 -25.90 -28.27
N LYS A 2 20.66 -24.97 -28.32
CA LYS A 2 20.95 -23.54 -28.59
C LYS A 2 20.68 -22.79 -27.29
N LYS A 3 21.75 -22.28 -26.67
CA LYS A 3 21.65 -21.38 -25.53
C LYS A 3 21.08 -20.05 -26.01
N ILE A 4 19.81 -19.83 -25.76
CA ILE A 4 19.19 -18.53 -25.90
C ILE A 4 19.63 -17.73 -24.66
N LYS A 5 20.43 -16.73 -24.89
CA LYS A 5 20.75 -15.72 -23.87
C LYS A 5 19.50 -14.85 -23.72
N PHE A 6 18.74 -15.08 -22.67
CA PHE A 6 17.75 -14.14 -22.21
C PHE A 6 18.45 -12.82 -21.85
N LEU A 7 18.19 -11.80 -22.64
CA LEU A 7 18.44 -10.43 -22.25
C LEU A 7 17.25 -10.07 -21.32
N MET A 8 17.43 -10.19 -20.02
CA MET A 8 16.56 -9.54 -19.06
C MET A 8 16.63 -8.04 -19.37
N MET A 9 15.62 -7.49 -20.02
CA MET A 9 15.23 -6.11 -19.79
C MET A 9 14.49 -6.11 -18.44
N ALA A 10 15.27 -6.06 -17.36
CA ALA A 10 14.77 -5.50 -16.14
C ALA A 10 14.37 -4.06 -16.50
N ALA A 11 13.07 -3.81 -16.65
CA ALA A 11 12.53 -2.51 -16.41
C ALA A 11 12.74 -2.27 -14.91
N VAL A 12 13.98 -1.91 -14.56
CA VAL A 12 14.29 -1.28 -13.31
C VAL A 12 13.43 -0.01 -13.36
N ALA A 13 12.28 -0.04 -12.72
CA ALA A 13 11.70 1.17 -12.21
C ALA A 13 12.76 1.73 -11.25
N LEU A 14 13.67 2.49 -11.80
CA LEU A 14 14.61 3.30 -11.07
C LEU A 14 13.70 4.27 -10.28
N VAL A 15 13.28 3.85 -9.09
CA VAL A 15 12.93 4.80 -8.05
C VAL A 15 14.25 5.49 -7.75
N THR A 16 14.58 6.46 -8.59
CA THR A 16 15.62 7.41 -8.27
C THR A 16 15.16 8.06 -6.98
N ALA A 17 15.81 7.67 -5.87
CA ALA A 17 15.89 8.53 -4.72
C ALA A 17 16.39 9.88 -5.25
N MET A 18 15.46 10.74 -5.67
CA MET A 18 15.76 12.13 -5.87
C MET A 18 16.03 12.71 -4.49
N SER A 19 17.30 12.58 -4.07
CA SER A 19 17.88 13.56 -3.20
C SER A 19 17.52 14.92 -3.82
N PHE A 20 16.71 15.69 -3.11
CA PHE A 20 16.40 17.07 -3.45
C PHE A 20 17.70 17.86 -3.50
N THR A 21 18.38 17.86 -4.64
CA THR A 21 19.30 18.91 -4.98
C THR A 21 18.50 19.92 -5.79
N ALA A 22 18.10 20.98 -5.10
CA ALA A 22 17.62 22.20 -5.72
C ALA A 22 18.67 22.69 -6.72
N CYS A 23 18.35 22.67 -8.03
CA CYS A 23 18.95 23.53 -9.02
C CYS A 23 18.03 23.68 -10.22
N SER A 24 17.50 24.86 -10.37
CA SER A 24 17.14 25.60 -11.59
C SER A 24 16.11 25.00 -12.56
N ASP A 25 14.86 25.26 -12.24
CA ASP A 25 13.80 25.88 -13.06
C ASP A 25 12.72 26.36 -12.09
N ASP A 26 13.07 27.42 -11.32
CA ASP A 26 12.45 27.68 -10.03
C ASP A 26 11.08 28.36 -10.09
N ASP A 27 10.70 29.02 -11.20
CA ASP A 27 9.50 29.87 -11.20
C ASP A 27 8.20 29.09 -11.43
N ASP A 28 8.21 28.07 -12.30
CA ASP A 28 6.98 27.30 -12.59
C ASP A 28 6.66 26.27 -11.48
N ASN A 29 7.69 25.68 -10.88
CA ASN A 29 7.51 24.68 -9.83
C ASN A 29 7.05 25.30 -8.50
N SER A 30 7.56 26.48 -8.16
CA SER A 30 7.15 27.23 -6.97
C SER A 30 5.71 27.75 -7.10
N SER A 31 5.28 28.17 -8.31
CA SER A 31 3.91 28.62 -8.56
C SER A 31 2.90 27.48 -8.45
N ASN A 32 3.23 26.29 -8.94
CA ASN A 32 2.39 25.10 -8.84
C ASN A 32 2.27 24.60 -7.40
N TYR A 33 3.37 24.56 -6.64
CA TYR A 33 3.33 24.19 -5.23
C TYR A 33 2.40 25.11 -4.43
N GLN A 34 2.52 26.44 -4.60
CA GLN A 34 1.68 27.39 -3.90
C GLN A 34 0.20 27.26 -4.28
N LYS A 35 -0.09 27.03 -5.57
CA LYS A 35 -1.44 26.76 -6.07
C LYS A 35 -2.04 25.53 -5.40
N TYR A 36 -1.33 24.40 -5.41
CA TYR A 36 -1.80 23.17 -4.80
C TYR A 36 -1.95 23.29 -3.29
N GLN A 37 -1.02 23.97 -2.61
CA GLN A 37 -1.16 24.26 -1.18
C GLN A 37 -2.42 25.06 -0.88
N GLN A 38 -2.73 26.07 -1.70
CA GLN A 38 -3.95 26.87 -1.52
C GLN A 38 -5.22 26.05 -1.75
N GLU A 39 -5.22 25.16 -2.75
CA GLU A 39 -6.34 24.27 -3.03
C GLU A 39 -6.62 23.34 -1.87
N VAL A 40 -5.59 22.65 -1.34
CA VAL A 40 -5.72 21.77 -0.18
C VAL A 40 -6.15 22.54 1.06
N THR A 41 -5.58 23.73 1.28
CA THR A 41 -5.97 24.59 2.42
C THR A 41 -7.45 24.97 2.34
N ASN A 42 -7.94 25.31 1.16
CA ASN A 42 -9.37 25.61 0.95
C ASN A 42 -10.25 24.38 1.19
N MET A 43 -9.83 23.19 0.75
CA MET A 43 -10.56 21.94 0.99
C MET A 43 -10.64 21.64 2.48
N VAL A 44 -9.52 21.70 3.20
CA VAL A 44 -9.47 21.46 4.64
C VAL A 44 -10.37 22.44 5.39
N ASN A 45 -10.26 23.75 5.12
CA ASN A 45 -11.08 24.78 5.77
C ASN A 45 -12.58 24.60 5.51
N LYS A 46 -12.96 24.21 4.29
CA LYS A 46 -14.36 23.95 3.93
C LYS A 46 -14.92 22.70 4.61
N GLN A 47 -14.09 21.68 4.81
CA GLN A 47 -14.53 20.38 5.32
C GLN A 47 -14.32 20.24 6.84
N LYS A 48 -13.56 21.10 7.47
CA LYS A 48 -13.28 21.05 8.91
C LYS A 48 -14.56 21.14 9.72
N LYS A 49 -14.82 20.11 10.54
CA LYS A 49 -15.94 20.02 11.47
C LYS A 49 -15.49 19.73 12.90
N ASN A 50 -14.28 19.15 13.02
CA ASN A 50 -13.72 18.69 14.29
C ASN A 50 -12.32 19.28 14.52
N ASP A 51 -11.80 19.13 15.74
CA ASP A 51 -10.41 19.48 16.09
C ASP A 51 -9.47 18.25 15.96
N LYS A 52 -9.99 17.14 15.46
CA LYS A 52 -9.29 15.87 15.30
C LYS A 52 -9.37 15.44 13.84
N VAL A 53 -8.27 14.91 13.30
CA VAL A 53 -8.19 14.52 11.91
C VAL A 53 -7.44 13.20 11.74
N ILE A 54 -7.91 12.38 10.80
CA ILE A 54 -7.22 11.21 10.27
C ILE A 54 -6.83 11.56 8.83
N LEU A 55 -5.54 11.57 8.54
CA LEU A 55 -5.00 11.64 7.20
C LEU A 55 -4.63 10.23 6.76
N ILE A 56 -5.38 9.67 5.83
CA ILE A 56 -5.08 8.40 5.20
C ILE A 56 -4.04 8.64 4.11
N VAL A 57 -2.94 7.88 4.13
CA VAL A 57 -1.88 7.97 3.12
C VAL A 57 -1.79 6.66 2.36
N ALA A 58 -2.13 6.69 1.09
CA ALA A 58 -1.96 5.61 0.13
C ALA A 58 -0.79 5.93 -0.82
N PHE A 59 -0.22 4.92 -1.46
CA PHE A 59 0.75 5.14 -2.55
C PHE A 59 0.12 5.97 -3.66
N GLY A 60 -1.05 5.56 -4.11
CA GLY A 60 -1.79 6.13 -5.22
C GLY A 60 -2.04 5.11 -6.31
N SER A 61 -2.71 5.51 -7.37
CA SER A 61 -2.97 4.71 -8.56
C SER A 61 -3.42 5.60 -9.71
N THR A 62 -3.43 5.03 -10.91
CA THR A 62 -3.96 5.62 -12.14
C THR A 62 -5.19 4.88 -12.69
N TRP A 63 -5.70 3.90 -11.92
CA TRP A 63 -6.82 3.08 -12.31
C TRP A 63 -8.13 3.52 -11.66
N GLN A 64 -9.22 3.55 -12.43
CA GLN A 64 -10.54 3.98 -11.92
C GLN A 64 -11.01 3.09 -10.76
N GLN A 65 -10.80 1.78 -10.85
CA GLN A 65 -11.15 0.85 -9.78
C GLN A 65 -10.50 1.25 -8.44
N ALA A 66 -9.23 1.65 -8.49
CA ALA A 66 -8.51 2.09 -7.30
C ALA A 66 -9.12 3.37 -6.71
N TYR A 67 -9.54 4.31 -7.55
CA TYR A 67 -10.20 5.54 -7.08
C TYR A 67 -11.52 5.25 -6.37
N ASP A 68 -12.34 4.35 -6.93
CA ASP A 68 -13.59 3.93 -6.30
C ASP A 68 -13.34 3.21 -4.98
N THR A 69 -12.25 2.42 -4.91
CA THR A 69 -11.82 1.76 -3.68
C THR A 69 -11.39 2.74 -2.62
N PHE A 70 -10.61 3.77 -2.98
CA PHE A 70 -10.23 4.82 -2.05
C PHE A 70 -11.43 5.59 -1.50
N GLU A 71 -12.45 5.84 -2.33
CA GLU A 71 -13.70 6.46 -1.86
C GLU A 71 -14.39 5.60 -0.79
N LYS A 72 -14.48 4.28 -1.02
CA LYS A 72 -14.99 3.33 -0.01
C LYS A 72 -14.17 3.32 1.29
N VAL A 73 -12.83 3.37 1.17
CA VAL A 73 -11.95 3.46 2.35
C VAL A 73 -12.28 4.72 3.15
N VAL A 74 -12.34 5.88 2.49
CA VAL A 74 -12.64 7.16 3.15
C VAL A 74 -14.02 7.14 3.80
N ASP A 75 -15.03 6.58 3.13
CA ASP A 75 -16.39 6.50 3.66
C ASP A 75 -16.48 5.56 4.87
N ASP A 76 -15.78 4.42 4.83
CA ASP A 76 -15.71 3.51 5.98
C ASP A 76 -15.01 4.18 7.17
N TYR A 77 -13.93 4.94 6.93
CA TYR A 77 -13.27 5.69 8.00
C TYR A 77 -14.19 6.76 8.60
N LYS A 78 -14.88 7.54 7.78
CA LYS A 78 -15.86 8.53 8.27
C LYS A 78 -16.97 7.90 9.11
N ALA A 79 -17.45 6.71 8.71
CA ALA A 79 -18.48 5.98 9.42
C ALA A 79 -17.98 5.39 10.75
N ASN A 80 -16.73 4.92 10.82
CA ASN A 80 -16.16 4.22 11.96
C ASN A 80 -15.42 5.11 12.97
N PHE A 81 -15.10 6.36 12.58
CA PHE A 81 -14.42 7.34 13.44
C PHE A 81 -15.25 8.63 13.58
N PRO A 82 -16.42 8.56 14.21
CA PRO A 82 -17.24 9.76 14.41
C PRO A 82 -16.50 10.80 15.26
N GLY A 83 -16.59 12.08 14.87
CA GLY A 83 -15.89 13.16 15.55
C GLY A 83 -14.42 13.34 15.10
N TRP A 84 -14.02 12.66 14.02
CA TRP A 84 -12.78 12.90 13.30
C TRP A 84 -13.10 13.39 11.89
N ASP A 85 -12.34 14.37 11.40
CA ASP A 85 -12.33 14.67 9.98
C ASP A 85 -11.40 13.67 9.28
N VAL A 86 -11.73 13.26 8.05
CA VAL A 86 -10.98 12.23 7.33
C VAL A 86 -10.61 12.76 5.94
N PHE A 87 -9.33 12.71 5.63
CA PHE A 87 -8.78 13.08 4.33
C PHE A 87 -7.93 11.95 3.76
N LEU A 88 -7.76 11.95 2.44
CA LEU A 88 -6.93 11.01 1.69
C LEU A 88 -5.81 11.74 0.97
N SER A 89 -4.61 11.20 1.06
CA SER A 89 -3.39 11.66 0.40
C SER A 89 -2.77 10.54 -0.41
N PHE A 90 -2.10 10.88 -1.52
CA PHE A 90 -1.22 9.97 -2.25
C PHE A 90 0.24 10.33 -2.00
N SER A 91 1.11 9.32 -1.78
CA SER A 91 2.53 9.54 -1.57
C SER A 91 3.36 9.51 -2.86
N SER A 92 2.87 8.88 -3.92
CA SER A 92 3.53 8.86 -5.23
C SER A 92 3.20 10.11 -6.03
N ILE A 93 4.23 10.90 -6.33
CA ILE A 93 4.10 12.09 -7.18
C ILE A 93 3.72 11.71 -8.62
N GLU A 94 4.21 10.58 -9.10
CA GLU A 94 3.85 10.05 -10.41
C GLU A 94 2.35 9.75 -10.50
N CYS A 95 1.80 9.00 -9.54
CA CYS A 95 0.36 8.73 -9.47
C CYS A 95 -0.47 10.02 -9.37
N ILE A 96 0.02 11.02 -8.63
CA ILE A 96 -0.65 12.33 -8.51
C ILE A 96 -0.69 13.04 -9.86
N ASN A 97 0.43 13.08 -10.58
CA ASN A 97 0.52 13.76 -11.88
C ASN A 97 -0.33 13.05 -12.94
N ASN A 98 -0.20 11.74 -13.05
CA ASN A 98 -0.98 10.94 -14.00
C ASN A 98 -2.48 11.02 -13.72
N ALA A 99 -2.90 11.07 -12.44
CA ALA A 99 -4.29 11.28 -12.08
C ALA A 99 -4.82 12.65 -12.54
N ARG A 100 -4.01 13.69 -12.45
CA ARG A 100 -4.38 15.03 -12.93
C ARG A 100 -4.46 15.13 -14.45
N GLU A 101 -3.58 14.42 -15.15
CA GLU A 101 -3.57 14.36 -16.62
C GLU A 101 -4.76 13.56 -17.16
N GLY A 102 -5.23 12.57 -16.40
CA GLY A 102 -6.40 11.78 -16.78
C GLY A 102 -6.12 10.80 -17.92
N GLU A 103 -4.96 10.18 -17.93
CA GLU A 103 -4.49 9.35 -19.05
C GLU A 103 -5.45 8.19 -19.36
N ASN A 104 -5.96 7.51 -18.33
CA ASN A 104 -6.86 6.35 -18.49
C ASN A 104 -8.23 6.56 -17.83
N VAL A 105 -8.43 7.67 -17.13
CA VAL A 105 -9.63 7.97 -16.34
C VAL A 105 -9.92 9.47 -16.38
N ALA A 106 -11.09 9.89 -15.90
CA ALA A 106 -11.37 11.31 -15.78
C ALA A 106 -10.35 11.99 -14.85
N PRO A 107 -9.79 13.14 -15.24
CA PRO A 107 -8.82 13.88 -14.42
C PRO A 107 -9.32 14.08 -12.98
N LYS A 108 -8.45 13.79 -12.01
CA LYS A 108 -8.76 13.94 -10.59
C LYS A 108 -7.56 14.50 -9.84
N ASP A 109 -7.79 15.51 -9.03
CA ASP A 109 -6.75 16.13 -8.24
C ASP A 109 -6.52 15.36 -6.94
N TYR A 110 -5.31 14.81 -6.81
CA TYR A 110 -4.78 14.29 -5.57
C TYR A 110 -3.57 15.13 -5.15
N TYR A 111 -3.22 15.07 -3.87
CA TYR A 111 -2.13 15.86 -3.29
C TYR A 111 -1.33 15.00 -2.33
N ASP A 112 -0.04 15.32 -2.22
CA ASP A 112 0.88 14.62 -1.35
C ASP A 112 0.66 14.92 0.15
N PRO A 113 1.25 14.12 1.05
CA PRO A 113 1.08 14.31 2.48
C PRO A 113 1.62 15.65 3.00
N GLU A 114 2.59 16.27 2.34
CA GLU A 114 3.13 17.57 2.77
C GLU A 114 2.06 18.66 2.64
N HIS A 115 1.41 18.76 1.48
CA HIS A 115 0.33 19.73 1.27
C HIS A 115 -0.81 19.53 2.27
N TRP A 116 -1.21 18.26 2.53
CA TRP A 116 -2.25 17.97 3.49
C TRP A 116 -1.86 18.31 4.93
N LEU A 117 -0.68 17.90 5.39
CA LEU A 117 -0.19 18.17 6.74
C LEU A 117 -0.03 19.67 6.98
N ASN A 118 0.47 20.42 5.99
CA ASN A 118 0.55 21.87 6.04
C ASN A 118 -0.85 22.51 6.19
N ALA A 119 -1.82 22.09 5.41
CA ALA A 119 -3.20 22.59 5.49
C ALA A 119 -3.88 22.22 6.82
N ILE A 120 -3.69 20.98 7.29
CA ILE A 120 -4.17 20.50 8.59
C ILE A 120 -3.58 21.35 9.73
N GLY A 121 -2.29 21.62 9.68
CA GLY A 121 -1.61 22.47 10.65
C GLY A 121 -2.09 23.92 10.61
N GLN A 122 -2.25 24.53 9.42
CA GLN A 122 -2.81 25.86 9.25
C GLN A 122 -4.25 25.96 9.78
N ALA A 123 -5.05 24.91 9.59
CA ALA A 123 -6.41 24.82 10.14
C ALA A 123 -6.45 24.53 11.66
N ARG A 124 -5.27 24.41 12.32
CA ARG A 124 -5.16 24.26 13.78
C ARG A 124 -5.89 23.03 14.33
N TYR A 125 -5.74 21.87 13.69
CA TYR A 125 -6.16 20.61 14.31
C TYR A 125 -5.33 20.33 15.55
N LYS A 126 -5.95 19.75 16.58
CA LYS A 126 -5.34 19.48 17.89
C LYS A 126 -4.85 18.05 18.03
N LYS A 127 -5.47 17.10 17.30
CA LYS A 127 -5.07 15.70 17.27
C LYS A 127 -4.99 15.24 15.83
N ILE A 128 -3.87 14.66 15.47
CA ILE A 128 -3.59 14.24 14.09
C ILE A 128 -3.18 12.77 14.10
N VAL A 129 -3.87 11.97 13.35
CA VAL A 129 -3.50 10.58 13.05
C VAL A 129 -3.15 10.51 11.58
N VAL A 130 -1.99 9.98 11.25
CA VAL A 130 -1.59 9.68 9.88
C VAL A 130 -1.64 8.16 9.72
N GLN A 131 -2.60 7.65 8.96
CA GLN A 131 -2.77 6.21 8.73
C GLN A 131 -2.18 5.81 7.40
N SER A 132 -1.16 4.95 7.44
CA SER A 132 -0.61 4.32 6.24
C SER A 132 -1.54 3.21 5.73
N LEU A 133 -1.78 3.18 4.41
CA LEU A 133 -2.47 2.08 3.74
C LEU A 133 -1.50 1.10 3.06
N GLN A 134 -0.22 1.17 3.32
CA GLN A 134 0.74 0.18 2.86
C GLN A 134 0.45 -1.20 3.48
N VAL A 135 0.91 -2.26 2.81
CA VAL A 135 0.69 -3.64 3.27
C VAL A 135 1.73 -4.03 4.31
N ILE A 136 2.99 -3.71 4.07
CA ILE A 136 4.12 -3.99 4.98
C ILE A 136 4.87 -2.69 5.32
N PRO A 137 5.63 -2.66 6.41
CA PRO A 137 6.53 -1.55 6.71
C PRO A 137 7.76 -1.59 5.78
N GLY A 138 7.67 -0.90 4.64
CA GLY A 138 8.72 -0.77 3.64
C GLY A 138 9.14 0.67 3.41
N GLU A 139 9.72 0.95 2.23
CA GLU A 139 10.22 2.27 1.87
C GLU A 139 9.12 3.35 1.87
N GLU A 140 7.95 3.06 1.32
CA GLU A 140 6.84 4.02 1.29
C GLU A 140 6.37 4.38 2.70
N TYR A 141 6.29 3.40 3.62
CA TYR A 141 5.96 3.67 5.02
C TYR A 141 7.04 4.54 5.70
N ARG A 142 8.32 4.25 5.40
CA ARG A 142 9.44 5.06 5.87
C ARG A 142 9.31 6.51 5.40
N ASN A 143 8.96 6.72 4.13
CA ASN A 143 8.77 8.05 3.56
C ASN A 143 7.62 8.80 4.27
N VAL A 144 6.52 8.13 4.54
CA VAL A 144 5.40 8.73 5.31
C VAL A 144 5.87 9.15 6.69
N ARG A 145 6.55 8.27 7.41
CA ARG A 145 6.94 8.48 8.81
C ARG A 145 8.13 9.43 8.94
N ASP A 146 9.22 9.14 8.24
CA ASP A 146 10.53 9.76 8.47
C ASP A 146 10.77 10.98 7.56
N SER A 147 9.93 11.19 6.54
CA SER A 147 9.96 12.38 5.71
C SER A 147 8.75 13.27 5.99
N TYR A 148 7.56 12.92 5.54
CA TYR A 148 6.40 13.81 5.61
C TYR A 148 6.01 14.18 7.04
N VAL A 149 5.79 13.21 7.91
CA VAL A 149 5.35 13.47 9.29
C VAL A 149 6.46 14.11 10.10
N LYS A 150 7.71 13.65 9.96
CA LYS A 150 8.87 14.24 10.66
C LYS A 150 9.13 15.68 10.21
N ASN A 151 9.04 15.97 8.92
CA ASN A 151 9.19 17.35 8.40
C ASN A 151 8.09 18.28 8.94
N PHE A 152 6.85 17.79 8.98
CA PHE A 152 5.74 18.52 9.58
C PHE A 152 5.98 18.82 11.06
N MET A 153 6.36 17.81 11.86
CA MET A 153 6.62 17.95 13.29
C MET A 153 7.80 18.90 13.57
N ASN A 154 8.81 18.87 12.72
CA ASN A 154 9.99 19.75 12.82
C ASN A 154 9.76 21.15 12.25
N ASN A 155 8.55 21.46 11.75
CA ASN A 155 8.23 22.73 11.11
C ASN A 155 9.21 23.12 9.99
N LYS A 156 9.62 22.14 9.17
CA LYS A 156 10.64 22.33 8.12
C LYS A 156 10.34 23.53 7.22
N ASN A 157 9.07 23.80 6.96
CA ASN A 157 8.62 24.92 6.11
C ASN A 157 8.45 26.23 6.88
N GLY A 158 8.70 26.29 8.18
CA GLY A 158 8.63 27.50 8.99
C GLY A 158 7.25 28.14 9.11
N ILE A 159 6.16 27.42 8.77
CA ILE A 159 4.81 28.00 8.67
C ILE A 159 4.00 27.96 9.97
N PHE A 160 4.47 27.27 10.99
CA PHE A 160 3.76 27.11 12.25
C PHE A 160 4.42 27.92 13.37
N THR A 161 3.60 28.45 14.26
CA THR A 161 4.09 29.11 15.48
C THR A 161 4.58 28.08 16.49
N THR A 162 5.60 28.42 17.27
CA THR A 162 6.12 27.58 18.35
C THR A 162 5.01 27.16 19.34
N GLU A 163 4.04 28.03 19.60
CA GLU A 163 2.91 27.72 20.47
C GLU A 163 2.05 26.60 19.90
N TYR A 164 1.76 26.65 18.61
CA TYR A 164 0.97 25.58 17.97
C TYR A 164 1.74 24.24 17.98
N LEU A 165 3.03 24.28 17.64
CA LEU A 165 3.85 23.06 17.69
C LEU A 165 3.89 22.46 19.09
N LYS A 166 4.06 23.26 20.13
CA LYS A 166 3.97 22.78 21.52
C LYS A 166 2.60 22.17 21.84
N SER A 167 1.51 22.66 21.24
CA SER A 167 0.17 22.08 21.43
C SER A 167 0.01 20.73 20.73
N LEU A 168 0.87 20.41 19.75
CA LEU A 168 0.91 19.13 19.07
C LEU A 168 1.79 18.09 19.78
N ASP A 169 2.52 18.46 20.82
CA ASP A 169 3.33 17.50 21.57
C ASP A 169 2.46 16.35 22.06
N ARG A 170 2.87 15.13 21.69
CA ARG A 170 2.13 13.88 21.95
C ARG A 170 0.69 13.85 21.38
N ASN A 171 0.37 14.74 20.43
CA ASN A 171 -0.93 14.78 19.77
C ASN A 171 -0.88 14.44 18.28
N VAL A 172 0.25 13.90 17.81
CA VAL A 172 0.45 13.35 16.48
C VAL A 172 0.90 11.91 16.60
N VAL A 173 0.25 11.01 15.86
CA VAL A 173 0.56 9.58 15.84
C VAL A 173 0.49 9.03 14.42
N ILE A 174 1.14 7.90 14.19
CA ILE A 174 1.14 7.19 12.91
C ILE A 174 0.56 5.79 13.13
N GLY A 175 -0.45 5.44 12.33
CA GLY A 175 -0.96 4.07 12.26
C GLY A 175 -0.03 3.20 11.39
N THR A 176 0.18 1.98 11.83
CA THR A 176 1.05 1.02 11.15
C THR A 176 0.44 0.50 9.85
N PRO A 177 1.26 -0.04 8.94
CA PRO A 177 0.80 -0.80 7.77
C PRO A 177 -0.01 -2.03 8.17
N LEU A 178 -0.64 -2.68 7.19
CA LEU A 178 -1.55 -3.81 7.39
C LEU A 178 -0.90 -5.00 8.11
N MET A 179 0.34 -5.30 7.76
CA MET A 179 1.15 -6.37 8.36
C MET A 179 2.43 -5.80 8.94
N ALA A 180 2.32 -5.06 10.04
CA ALA A 180 3.47 -4.52 10.76
C ALA A 180 4.13 -5.61 11.63
N GLU A 181 3.32 -6.43 12.28
CA GLU A 181 3.76 -7.48 13.17
C GLU A 181 3.33 -8.87 12.66
N GLU A 182 3.89 -9.94 13.22
CA GLU A 182 3.54 -11.31 12.83
C GLU A 182 2.06 -11.63 13.11
N SER A 183 1.52 -11.16 14.22
CA SER A 183 0.11 -11.29 14.57
C SER A 183 -0.85 -10.67 13.54
N ASP A 184 -0.39 -9.65 12.81
CA ASP A 184 -1.17 -9.04 11.73
C ASP A 184 -1.26 -9.97 10.52
N ALA A 185 -0.16 -10.67 10.21
CA ALA A 185 -0.14 -11.67 9.15
C ALA A 185 -1.08 -12.85 9.46
N GLU A 186 -1.12 -13.30 10.72
CA GLU A 186 -2.08 -14.30 11.19
C GLU A 186 -3.52 -13.81 11.05
N ALA A 187 -3.81 -12.59 11.52
CA ALA A 187 -5.15 -11.99 11.42
C ALA A 187 -5.59 -11.81 9.97
N LEU A 188 -4.68 -11.41 9.07
CA LEU A 188 -4.96 -11.27 7.64
C LEU A 188 -5.25 -12.64 7.01
N ALA A 189 -4.48 -13.69 7.34
CA ALA A 189 -4.72 -15.05 6.86
C ALA A 189 -6.12 -15.53 7.21
N GLU A 190 -6.56 -15.31 8.46
CA GLU A 190 -7.90 -15.66 8.90
C GLU A 190 -9.00 -14.89 8.13
N VAL A 191 -8.78 -13.60 7.87
CA VAL A 191 -9.73 -12.77 7.14
C VAL A 191 -9.81 -13.24 5.70
N LEU A 192 -8.69 -13.40 5.00
CA LEU A 192 -8.65 -13.84 3.60
C LEU A 192 -9.32 -15.20 3.40
N ASN A 193 -9.04 -16.16 4.28
CA ASN A 193 -9.65 -17.49 4.18
C ASN A 193 -11.19 -17.49 4.43
N LYS A 194 -11.74 -16.43 5.02
CA LYS A 194 -13.19 -16.27 5.22
C LYS A 194 -13.89 -15.59 4.05
N GLU A 195 -13.16 -14.93 3.14
CA GLU A 195 -13.71 -14.32 1.94
C GLU A 195 -14.27 -15.39 0.99
N SER A 196 -15.50 -15.20 0.52
CA SER A 196 -16.25 -16.24 -0.19
C SER A 196 -15.61 -16.65 -1.51
N ASP A 197 -15.07 -15.69 -2.26
CA ASP A 197 -14.37 -15.90 -3.53
C ASP A 197 -13.06 -16.67 -3.34
N ILE A 198 -12.25 -16.29 -2.34
CA ILE A 198 -10.99 -16.96 -2.01
C ILE A 198 -11.27 -18.39 -1.54
N LYS A 199 -12.27 -18.58 -0.69
CA LYS A 199 -12.66 -19.89 -0.19
C LYS A 199 -13.17 -20.80 -1.32
N ALA A 200 -13.90 -20.27 -2.26
CA ALA A 200 -14.34 -21.02 -3.45
C ALA A 200 -13.14 -21.39 -4.34
N ALA A 201 -12.23 -20.44 -4.59
CA ALA A 201 -11.07 -20.65 -5.43
C ALA A 201 -10.12 -21.72 -4.85
N VAL A 202 -9.81 -21.68 -3.55
CA VAL A 202 -8.91 -22.64 -2.91
C VAL A 202 -9.49 -24.07 -2.85
N ALA A 203 -10.79 -24.20 -2.91
CA ALA A 203 -11.48 -25.50 -3.01
C ALA A 203 -11.36 -26.13 -4.41
N GLU A 204 -11.14 -25.31 -5.45
CA GLU A 204 -10.99 -25.75 -6.84
C GLU A 204 -9.53 -25.95 -7.26
N GLY A 205 -8.59 -25.28 -6.62
CA GLY A 205 -7.19 -25.32 -7.00
C GLY A 205 -6.30 -24.47 -6.10
N ILE A 206 -5.23 -23.96 -6.68
CA ILE A 206 -4.28 -23.07 -6.02
C ILE A 206 -4.89 -21.67 -5.89
N VAL A 207 -4.62 -21.01 -4.79
CA VAL A 207 -4.76 -19.56 -4.63
C VAL A 207 -3.36 -18.99 -4.42
N ALA A 208 -2.92 -18.13 -5.34
CA ALA A 208 -1.64 -17.46 -5.27
C ALA A 208 -1.83 -15.95 -5.09
N PHE A 209 -1.24 -15.42 -4.05
CA PHE A 209 -1.26 -14.00 -3.74
C PHE A 209 0.05 -13.35 -4.19
N MET A 210 -0.05 -12.25 -4.95
CA MET A 210 1.08 -11.46 -5.40
C MET A 210 1.18 -10.16 -4.59
N GLY A 211 2.17 -10.06 -3.70
CA GLY A 211 2.55 -8.82 -3.02
C GLY A 211 3.55 -8.00 -3.82
N HIS A 212 3.87 -6.79 -3.35
CA HIS A 212 4.95 -6.01 -3.95
C HIS A 212 6.32 -6.54 -3.48
N GLY A 213 6.54 -6.61 -2.18
CA GLY A 213 7.85 -6.85 -1.59
C GLY A 213 8.72 -5.59 -1.58
N ASN A 214 9.88 -5.68 -0.95
CA ASN A 214 10.94 -4.69 -1.05
C ASN A 214 12.18 -5.38 -1.61
N PRO A 215 12.89 -4.75 -2.58
CA PRO A 215 14.18 -5.27 -3.05
C PRO A 215 15.20 -5.35 -1.92
N GLU A 216 16.25 -6.14 -2.12
CA GLU A 216 17.35 -6.22 -1.17
C GLU A 216 17.94 -4.82 -0.87
N GLY A 217 18.15 -4.51 0.40
CA GLY A 217 18.65 -3.21 0.86
C GLY A 217 17.58 -2.13 1.08
N TYR A 218 16.33 -2.36 0.69
CA TYR A 218 15.21 -1.44 0.90
C TYR A 218 14.20 -1.93 1.93
N ASP A 219 14.38 -3.11 2.50
CA ASP A 219 13.55 -3.64 3.60
C ASP A 219 14.00 -3.08 4.96
N TYR A 220 13.85 -1.77 5.13
CA TYR A 220 14.34 -1.00 6.28
C TYR A 220 13.81 -1.45 7.65
N TYR A 221 12.69 -2.13 7.68
CA TYR A 221 12.01 -2.56 8.92
C TYR A 221 11.85 -4.07 9.02
N GLY A 222 12.45 -4.84 8.10
CA GLY A 222 12.26 -6.28 8.03
C GLY A 222 10.82 -6.68 7.70
N GLY A 223 10.13 -5.86 6.89
CA GLY A 223 8.72 -6.09 6.54
C GLY A 223 8.51 -7.27 5.60
N ASN A 224 9.49 -7.62 4.79
CA ASN A 224 9.39 -8.70 3.80
C ASN A 224 9.06 -10.06 4.42
N ILE A 225 9.53 -10.34 5.65
CA ILE A 225 9.22 -11.59 6.34
C ILE A 225 7.71 -11.81 6.51
N ARG A 226 6.91 -10.75 6.52
CA ARG A 226 5.45 -10.84 6.70
C ARG A 226 4.76 -11.58 5.58
N TYR A 227 5.30 -11.54 4.35
CA TYR A 227 4.79 -12.34 3.24
C TYR A 227 5.00 -13.83 3.47
N VAL A 228 6.17 -14.22 3.95
CA VAL A 228 6.48 -15.62 4.27
C VAL A 228 5.61 -16.10 5.43
N GLN A 229 5.49 -15.31 6.49
CA GLN A 229 4.64 -15.63 7.64
C GLN A 229 3.16 -15.75 7.25
N LEU A 230 2.64 -14.83 6.44
CA LEU A 230 1.27 -14.91 5.92
C LEU A 230 1.04 -16.22 5.15
N GLU A 231 1.99 -16.58 4.28
CA GLU A 231 1.90 -17.85 3.56
C GLU A 231 1.82 -19.04 4.52
N GLN A 232 2.66 -19.08 5.56
CA GLN A 232 2.64 -20.19 6.52
C GLN A 232 1.30 -20.27 7.26
N TYR A 233 0.73 -19.15 7.70
CA TYR A 233 -0.60 -19.15 8.33
C TYR A 233 -1.71 -19.58 7.35
N LEU A 234 -1.69 -19.13 6.11
CA LEU A 234 -2.62 -19.57 5.08
C LEU A 234 -2.48 -21.05 4.78
N ARG A 235 -1.25 -21.55 4.62
CA ARG A 235 -0.96 -22.97 4.34
C ARG A 235 -1.29 -23.90 5.51
N ALA A 236 -1.22 -23.41 6.74
CA ALA A 236 -1.70 -24.16 7.91
C ALA A 236 -3.24 -24.40 7.84
N ILE A 237 -3.97 -23.55 7.11
CA ILE A 237 -5.41 -23.73 6.87
C ILE A 237 -5.65 -24.63 5.66
N ASN A 238 -4.94 -24.37 4.54
CA ASN A 238 -5.04 -25.14 3.30
C ASN A 238 -3.71 -25.07 2.53
N GLU A 239 -3.14 -26.22 2.16
CA GLU A 239 -1.86 -26.31 1.45
C GLU A 239 -1.88 -25.69 0.03
N ASN A 240 -3.05 -25.39 -0.51
CA ASN A 240 -3.20 -24.77 -1.82
C ASN A 240 -2.95 -23.24 -1.83
N TYR A 241 -2.67 -22.62 -0.69
CA TYR A 241 -2.29 -21.22 -0.64
C TYR A 241 -0.80 -21.01 -0.89
N TYR A 242 -0.47 -20.02 -1.70
CA TYR A 242 0.89 -19.56 -1.98
C TYR A 242 0.95 -18.05 -1.94
N VAL A 243 2.08 -17.51 -1.50
CA VAL A 243 2.35 -16.06 -1.50
C VAL A 243 3.69 -15.81 -2.16
N GLY A 244 3.70 -14.92 -3.12
CA GLY A 244 4.93 -14.42 -3.71
C GLY A 244 4.88 -12.91 -3.88
N THR A 245 5.91 -12.34 -4.48
CA THR A 245 6.04 -10.90 -4.64
C THR A 245 6.65 -10.54 -5.99
N VAL A 246 6.64 -9.23 -6.31
CA VAL A 246 7.29 -8.69 -7.50
C VAL A 246 8.80 -8.48 -7.25
N ASP A 247 9.18 -7.98 -6.07
CA ASP A 247 10.54 -7.45 -5.83
C ASP A 247 11.34 -8.14 -4.71
N MET A 248 10.72 -9.03 -3.92
CA MET A 248 11.45 -9.73 -2.85
C MET A 248 12.09 -11.01 -3.40
N ASP A 249 13.41 -11.12 -3.30
CA ASP A 249 14.14 -12.35 -3.63
C ASP A 249 13.58 -13.59 -2.90
N GLN A 250 13.68 -14.74 -3.53
CA GLN A 250 13.16 -16.05 -3.06
C GLN A 250 11.62 -16.14 -3.03
N THR A 251 10.90 -15.12 -3.50
CA THR A 251 9.41 -15.14 -3.57
C THR A 251 8.89 -14.64 -4.92
N LEU A 252 9.73 -14.53 -5.92
CA LEU A 252 9.32 -14.19 -7.29
C LEU A 252 8.42 -15.27 -7.87
N VAL A 253 7.78 -15.02 -8.99
CA VAL A 253 6.85 -15.99 -9.61
C VAL A 253 7.50 -17.34 -9.91
N ASP A 254 8.76 -17.37 -10.37
CA ASP A 254 9.51 -18.62 -10.56
C ASP A 254 9.66 -19.41 -9.26
N ASP A 255 9.96 -18.71 -8.15
CA ASP A 255 10.06 -19.31 -6.82
C ASP A 255 8.73 -19.91 -6.37
N VAL A 256 7.61 -19.20 -6.63
CA VAL A 256 6.27 -19.71 -6.33
C VAL A 256 5.98 -20.99 -7.12
N LEU A 257 6.32 -21.02 -8.40
CA LEU A 257 6.15 -22.23 -9.25
C LEU A 257 7.03 -23.39 -8.78
N GLU A 258 8.28 -23.12 -8.35
CA GLU A 258 9.14 -24.12 -7.74
C GLU A 258 8.59 -24.62 -6.38
N ASN A 259 8.00 -23.73 -5.57
CA ASN A 259 7.32 -24.10 -4.34
C ASN A 259 6.12 -25.04 -4.63
N ILE A 260 5.35 -24.75 -5.67
CA ILE A 260 4.25 -25.62 -6.14
C ILE A 260 4.77 -26.95 -6.61
N ALA A 261 5.91 -26.99 -7.32
CA ALA A 261 6.53 -28.24 -7.77
C ALA A 261 7.12 -29.09 -6.61
N GLY A 262 7.34 -28.49 -5.47
CA GLY A 262 7.83 -29.13 -4.26
C GLY A 262 9.32 -28.94 -4.02
N ARG A 263 9.68 -28.14 -3.06
CA ARG A 263 11.07 -27.90 -2.63
C ARG A 263 11.17 -27.57 -1.13
N THR A 264 12.37 -27.56 -0.62
CA THR A 264 12.68 -26.92 0.67
C THR A 264 13.48 -25.66 0.41
N VAL A 265 13.08 -24.56 1.00
CA VAL A 265 13.74 -23.26 0.89
C VAL A 265 13.97 -22.68 2.28
N THR A 266 15.13 -22.06 2.48
CA THR A 266 15.42 -21.25 3.66
C THR A 266 15.22 -19.79 3.29
N TYR A 267 14.23 -19.15 3.90
CA TYR A 267 14.04 -17.71 3.76
C TYR A 267 14.93 -16.97 4.75
N GLU A 268 15.74 -16.05 4.25
CA GLU A 268 16.59 -15.22 5.09
C GLU A 268 16.15 -13.75 4.93
N VAL A 269 15.51 -13.20 5.97
CA VAL A 269 15.01 -11.83 5.97
C VAL A 269 15.51 -11.11 7.22
N GLY A 270 16.48 -10.23 7.06
CA GLY A 270 17.13 -9.55 8.17
C GLY A 270 17.82 -10.54 9.12
N ALA A 271 17.39 -10.59 10.39
CA ALA A 271 17.90 -11.53 11.38
C ALA A 271 17.07 -12.82 11.51
N ILE A 272 16.03 -12.97 10.71
CA ILE A 272 15.12 -14.12 10.76
C ILE A 272 15.52 -15.09 9.66
N SER A 273 15.70 -16.38 10.05
CA SER A 273 15.90 -17.49 9.12
C SER A 273 14.77 -18.49 9.34
N MET A 274 14.10 -18.91 8.27
CA MET A 274 12.94 -19.78 8.33
C MET A 274 13.03 -20.86 7.24
N ASP A 275 13.08 -22.12 7.64
CA ASP A 275 13.03 -23.27 6.72
C ASP A 275 11.58 -23.63 6.43
N VAL A 276 11.20 -23.64 5.16
CA VAL A 276 9.87 -24.04 4.70
C VAL A 276 10.00 -25.17 3.70
N THR A 277 9.25 -26.25 3.94
CA THR A 277 9.17 -27.39 3.02
C THR A 277 7.81 -27.40 2.33
N TYR A 278 7.83 -27.40 1.03
CA TYR A 278 6.67 -27.50 0.17
C TYR A 278 6.56 -28.93 -0.37
N ALA A 279 5.41 -29.57 -0.16
CA ALA A 279 5.09 -30.81 -0.88
C ALA A 279 4.65 -30.45 -2.31
N ALA A 280 4.97 -31.33 -3.27
CA ALA A 280 4.53 -31.15 -4.64
C ALA A 280 3.00 -31.08 -4.73
N ASN A 281 2.49 -30.01 -5.34
CA ASN A 281 1.07 -29.80 -5.57
C ASN A 281 0.73 -30.08 -7.04
N ASN A 282 -0.22 -30.98 -7.28
CA ASN A 282 -0.62 -31.38 -8.62
C ASN A 282 -1.89 -30.67 -9.14
N ALA A 283 -2.33 -29.62 -8.47
CA ALA A 283 -3.47 -28.82 -8.93
C ALA A 283 -3.20 -28.22 -10.32
N LYS A 284 -4.22 -28.22 -11.15
CA LYS A 284 -4.15 -27.75 -12.55
C LYS A 284 -4.90 -26.43 -12.77
N LYS A 285 -5.30 -25.79 -11.71
CA LYS A 285 -5.96 -24.48 -11.73
C LYS A 285 -5.38 -23.59 -10.64
N ALA A 286 -5.28 -22.30 -10.91
CA ALA A 286 -4.91 -21.29 -9.93
C ALA A 286 -5.79 -20.05 -10.06
N GLN A 287 -6.13 -19.44 -8.94
CA GLN A 287 -6.67 -18.09 -8.86
C GLN A 287 -5.59 -17.16 -8.33
N LEU A 288 -5.31 -16.11 -9.07
CA LEU A 288 -4.32 -15.09 -8.68
C LEU A 288 -5.04 -13.92 -7.99
N TYR A 289 -4.48 -13.44 -6.90
CA TYR A 289 -4.99 -12.25 -6.20
C TYR A 289 -3.86 -11.29 -5.86
N PRO A 290 -4.05 -9.96 -6.04
CA PRO A 290 -3.06 -9.00 -5.57
C PRO A 290 -3.10 -8.91 -4.04
N LEU A 291 -1.97 -9.11 -3.41
CA LEU A 291 -1.73 -8.83 -1.99
C LEU A 291 -1.22 -7.39 -1.85
N MET A 292 -1.96 -6.48 -2.43
CA MET A 292 -1.71 -5.04 -2.50
C MET A 292 -2.92 -4.29 -2.00
N SER A 293 -2.73 -3.08 -1.47
CA SER A 293 -3.84 -2.28 -0.95
C SER A 293 -4.91 -2.02 -2.01
N ILE A 294 -4.50 -1.77 -3.24
CA ILE A 294 -5.38 -1.55 -4.40
C ILE A 294 -4.85 -2.32 -5.62
N ALA A 295 -5.71 -2.57 -6.61
CA ALA A 295 -5.29 -3.07 -7.91
C ALA A 295 -4.79 -1.90 -8.77
N GLY A 296 -3.47 -1.73 -8.83
CA GLY A 296 -2.75 -0.80 -9.67
C GLY A 296 -2.04 -1.51 -10.82
N ASP A 297 -0.98 -0.87 -11.35
CA ASP A 297 -0.24 -1.37 -12.51
C ASP A 297 0.31 -2.78 -12.30
N HIS A 298 0.93 -3.07 -11.15
CA HIS A 298 1.41 -4.43 -10.86
C HIS A 298 0.32 -5.50 -10.90
N ALA A 299 -0.89 -5.20 -10.44
CA ALA A 299 -1.98 -6.16 -10.48
C ALA A 299 -2.51 -6.38 -11.90
N HIS A 300 -2.53 -5.34 -12.72
CA HIS A 300 -3.02 -5.42 -14.08
C HIS A 300 -1.96 -5.94 -15.07
N ASN A 301 -0.70 -5.52 -14.91
CA ASN A 301 0.40 -5.85 -15.82
C ASN A 301 1.15 -7.11 -15.34
N ASP A 302 1.89 -7.02 -14.21
CA ASP A 302 2.78 -8.11 -13.77
C ASP A 302 2.01 -9.36 -13.30
N MET A 303 0.77 -9.19 -12.81
CA MET A 303 -0.01 -10.34 -12.38
C MET A 303 -0.94 -10.87 -13.46
N ALA A 304 -1.73 -10.02 -14.12
CA ALA A 304 -2.93 -10.45 -14.84
C ALA A 304 -2.86 -10.27 -16.36
N ASP A 305 -1.83 -9.69 -16.94
CA ASP A 305 -1.73 -9.45 -18.37
C ASP A 305 -1.44 -10.76 -19.11
N PRO A 306 -2.38 -11.23 -19.98
CA PRO A 306 -2.18 -12.44 -20.77
C PRO A 306 -1.23 -12.23 -21.96
N ASP A 307 -0.94 -10.98 -22.34
CA ASP A 307 -0.07 -10.63 -23.45
C ASP A 307 1.38 -10.41 -23.02
N ASP A 308 1.66 -10.33 -21.73
CA ASP A 308 3.01 -10.29 -21.15
C ASP A 308 3.48 -11.69 -20.76
N GLU A 309 4.53 -12.19 -21.44
CA GLU A 309 5.14 -13.50 -21.17
C GLU A 309 5.71 -13.60 -19.73
N GLY A 310 6.05 -12.45 -19.11
CA GLY A 310 6.58 -12.38 -17.74
C GLY A 310 5.50 -12.27 -16.66
N SER A 311 4.26 -12.06 -17.01
CA SER A 311 3.17 -11.97 -16.06
C SER A 311 2.93 -13.30 -15.33
N TRP A 312 2.45 -13.21 -14.09
CA TRP A 312 2.03 -14.41 -13.35
C TRP A 312 0.99 -15.22 -14.11
N PHE A 313 0.06 -14.55 -14.79
CA PHE A 313 -0.95 -15.21 -15.63
C PHE A 313 -0.29 -16.13 -16.68
N SER A 314 0.64 -15.60 -17.47
CA SER A 314 1.32 -16.35 -18.53
C SER A 314 2.20 -17.45 -17.97
N MET A 315 3.01 -17.17 -16.94
CA MET A 315 3.93 -18.13 -16.34
C MET A 315 3.20 -19.31 -15.68
N PHE A 316 2.09 -19.07 -14.99
CA PHE A 316 1.26 -20.15 -14.44
C PHE A 316 0.65 -21.03 -15.54
N ASN A 317 0.15 -20.43 -16.62
CA ASN A 317 -0.40 -21.18 -17.74
C ASN A 317 0.68 -21.98 -18.47
N ASP A 318 1.89 -21.46 -18.63
CA ASP A 318 3.04 -22.17 -19.22
C ASP A 318 3.52 -23.34 -18.34
N ALA A 319 3.30 -23.28 -17.04
CA ALA A 319 3.54 -24.37 -16.10
C ALA A 319 2.39 -25.40 -16.04
N ASP A 320 1.45 -25.41 -17.02
CA ASP A 320 0.25 -26.24 -17.03
C ASP A 320 -0.71 -26.03 -15.83
N ILE A 321 -0.69 -24.86 -15.23
CA ILE A 321 -1.60 -24.45 -14.16
C ILE A 321 -2.51 -23.34 -14.69
N LYS A 322 -3.68 -23.73 -15.15
CA LYS A 322 -4.63 -22.80 -15.78
C LYS A 322 -5.14 -21.75 -14.80
N THR A 323 -4.94 -20.48 -15.10
CA THR A 323 -5.49 -19.39 -14.30
C THR A 323 -7.01 -19.28 -14.47
N MET A 324 -7.70 -19.10 -13.35
CA MET A 324 -9.16 -18.96 -13.30
C MET A 324 -9.55 -17.50 -13.43
N ALA A 325 -10.67 -17.24 -14.11
CA ALA A 325 -11.27 -15.91 -14.13
C ALA A 325 -11.94 -15.59 -12.78
N TYR A 326 -11.96 -14.32 -12.40
CA TYR A 326 -12.69 -13.88 -11.21
C TYR A 326 -14.19 -14.09 -11.35
N GLU A 327 -14.85 -14.45 -10.23
CA GLU A 327 -16.29 -14.67 -10.25
C GLU A 327 -17.08 -13.43 -10.70
N THR A 328 -18.04 -13.62 -11.60
CA THR A 328 -18.85 -12.56 -12.19
C THR A 328 -19.68 -11.80 -11.13
N THR A 329 -20.12 -12.50 -10.09
CA THR A 329 -20.92 -11.91 -9.00
C THR A 329 -20.15 -10.88 -8.19
N PHE A 330 -18.87 -11.14 -7.92
CA PHE A 330 -17.99 -10.17 -7.25
C PHE A 330 -17.68 -9.00 -8.19
N LYS A 331 -17.46 -9.29 -9.44
CA LYS A 331 -17.29 -8.34 -10.53
C LYS A 331 -18.49 -7.39 -10.67
N GLU A 332 -19.72 -7.91 -10.69
CA GLU A 332 -20.94 -7.10 -10.85
C GLU A 332 -21.24 -6.18 -9.65
N ALA A 333 -20.92 -6.61 -8.43
CA ALA A 333 -21.15 -5.80 -7.23
C ALA A 333 -20.24 -4.56 -7.17
N CYS A 334 -19.07 -4.62 -7.83
CA CYS A 334 -18.06 -3.57 -7.78
C CYS A 334 -17.96 -2.75 -9.08
N LEU A 335 -18.54 -3.23 -10.18
CA LEU A 335 -18.28 -2.74 -11.54
C LEU A 335 -19.40 -1.92 -12.18
N LYS A 336 -20.21 -1.21 -11.43
CA LYS A 336 -21.06 -0.21 -12.09
C LYS A 336 -20.15 0.84 -12.74
N GLY A 337 -19.74 0.57 -13.99
CA GLY A 337 -19.01 1.52 -14.81
C GLY A 337 -17.71 1.04 -15.47
N TYR A 338 -17.19 -0.15 -15.16
CA TYR A 338 -15.97 -0.65 -15.81
C TYR A 338 -16.28 -1.25 -17.20
N THR A 339 -15.73 -0.63 -18.23
CA THR A 339 -15.93 -1.02 -19.64
C THR A 339 -14.62 -1.41 -20.33
N ASP A 340 -13.50 -1.37 -19.64
CA ASP A 340 -12.23 -1.74 -20.21
C ASP A 340 -12.05 -3.25 -20.23
N GLY A 341 -11.80 -3.95 -21.17
CA GLY A 341 -11.74 -5.40 -21.31
C GLY A 341 -10.82 -6.17 -20.32
N THR A 342 -10.16 -5.49 -19.38
CA THR A 342 -9.20 -6.09 -18.43
C THR A 342 -9.86 -6.74 -17.22
N GLY A 343 -11.11 -6.41 -16.94
CA GLY A 343 -11.87 -6.99 -15.85
C GLY A 343 -11.49 -6.43 -14.46
N TYR A 344 -12.31 -6.79 -13.48
CA TYR A 344 -12.14 -6.38 -12.08
C TYR A 344 -11.16 -7.31 -11.36
N ILE A 345 -10.18 -6.74 -10.66
CA ILE A 345 -9.19 -7.48 -9.88
C ILE A 345 -9.39 -7.16 -8.40
N PRO A 346 -9.84 -8.11 -7.55
CA PRO A 346 -10.14 -7.84 -6.14
C PRO A 346 -8.88 -7.69 -5.30
N ALA A 347 -8.54 -6.44 -4.97
CA ALA A 347 -7.42 -6.10 -4.08
C ALA A 347 -7.82 -6.12 -2.60
N LEU A 348 -6.86 -5.92 -1.70
CA LEU A 348 -7.07 -5.99 -0.25
C LEU A 348 -8.09 -4.95 0.25
N ALA A 349 -7.97 -3.69 -0.16
CA ALA A 349 -8.87 -2.64 0.29
C ALA A 349 -10.27 -2.71 -0.32
N GLU A 350 -10.50 -3.57 -1.33
CA GLU A 350 -11.85 -3.90 -1.82
C GLU A 350 -12.65 -4.67 -0.76
N ARG A 351 -11.96 -5.38 0.14
CA ARG A 351 -12.52 -6.27 1.13
C ARG A 351 -12.80 -5.52 2.43
N SER A 352 -14.08 -5.42 2.80
CA SER A 352 -14.46 -4.67 4.01
C SER A 352 -13.87 -5.25 5.28
N ALA A 353 -13.65 -6.56 5.34
CA ALA A 353 -13.01 -7.21 6.48
C ALA A 353 -11.52 -6.84 6.59
N VAL A 354 -10.81 -6.69 5.47
CA VAL A 354 -9.42 -6.23 5.46
C VAL A 354 -9.32 -4.74 5.81
N ARG A 355 -10.22 -3.88 5.30
CA ARG A 355 -10.25 -2.46 5.72
C ARG A 355 -10.42 -2.30 7.24
N LYS A 356 -11.12 -3.21 7.91
CA LYS A 356 -11.25 -3.21 9.38
C LYS A 356 -9.91 -3.45 10.09
N LEU A 357 -8.99 -4.23 9.51
CA LEU A 357 -7.65 -4.41 10.09
C LEU A 357 -6.88 -3.09 10.09
N TRP A 358 -6.83 -2.34 8.98
CA TRP A 358 -6.24 -0.99 8.98
C TRP A 358 -6.93 -0.04 9.96
N MET A 359 -8.26 -0.11 10.09
CA MET A 359 -8.98 0.70 11.07
C MET A 359 -8.66 0.30 12.52
N ASN A 360 -8.29 -0.95 12.80
CA ASN A 360 -7.80 -1.35 14.11
C ASN A 360 -6.45 -0.69 14.41
N HIS A 361 -5.51 -0.69 13.45
CA HIS A 361 -4.23 0.02 13.60
C HIS A 361 -4.43 1.52 13.82
N THR A 362 -5.44 2.12 13.18
CA THR A 362 -5.83 3.51 13.45
C THR A 362 -6.32 3.70 14.89
N ARG A 363 -7.10 2.77 15.45
CA ARG A 363 -7.56 2.83 16.85
C ARG A 363 -6.38 2.70 17.80
N GLU A 364 -5.49 1.75 17.57
CA GLU A 364 -4.25 1.59 18.34
C GLU A 364 -3.37 2.84 18.31
N ALA A 365 -3.28 3.50 17.14
CA ALA A 365 -2.60 4.78 17.04
C ALA A 365 -3.32 5.88 17.84
N ILE A 366 -4.65 5.95 17.78
CA ILE A 366 -5.45 6.91 18.58
C ILE A 366 -5.22 6.71 20.09
N ASP A 367 -5.10 5.47 20.56
CA ASP A 367 -4.87 5.15 21.97
C ASP A 367 -3.51 5.62 22.47
N LYS A 368 -2.53 5.84 21.58
CA LYS A 368 -1.21 6.40 21.89
C LYS A 368 -1.23 7.93 22.04
N LEU A 369 -2.28 8.63 21.61
CA LEU A 369 -2.36 10.10 21.74
C LEU A 369 -2.30 10.55 23.19
N GLY A 370 -1.41 11.49 23.49
CA GLY A 370 -1.16 12.00 24.84
C GLY A 370 -0.23 11.13 25.70
N THR A 371 0.27 10.01 25.17
CA THR A 371 1.20 9.11 25.85
C THR A 371 2.64 9.35 25.40
N GLU A 372 3.59 8.61 25.97
CA GLU A 372 5.00 8.63 25.57
C GLU A 372 5.25 7.98 24.20
N ASP A 373 4.31 7.13 23.74
CA ASP A 373 4.39 6.45 22.45
C ASP A 373 3.93 7.33 21.27
N ALA A 374 3.35 8.50 21.55
CA ALA A 374 3.05 9.50 20.53
C ALA A 374 4.30 10.32 20.17
N LEU A 375 4.23 10.98 19.01
CA LEU A 375 5.35 11.79 18.52
C LEU A 375 5.52 13.04 19.39
N SER A 376 6.78 13.31 19.77
CA SER A 376 7.15 14.52 20.50
C SER A 376 7.53 15.63 19.52
N THR A 377 7.16 16.87 19.88
CA THR A 377 7.68 18.05 19.18
C THR A 377 9.07 18.41 19.68
N PRO A 378 9.95 18.97 18.85
CA PRO A 378 11.23 19.50 19.31
C PRO A 378 11.02 20.57 20.38
N THR A 379 11.76 20.50 21.46
CA THR A 379 11.70 21.47 22.56
C THR A 379 12.43 22.79 22.26
N THR A 380 13.28 22.79 21.22
CA THR A 380 14.04 23.93 20.72
C THR A 380 13.75 24.16 19.25
N ALA A 381 13.72 25.42 18.82
CA ALA A 381 13.73 25.71 17.38
C ALA A 381 14.96 25.06 16.75
N PRO A 382 14.89 24.53 15.51
CA PRO A 382 16.09 24.10 14.81
C PRO A 382 17.04 25.28 14.75
N ASP A 383 18.30 25.09 15.18
CA ASP A 383 19.34 26.07 14.99
C ASP A 383 19.42 26.36 13.48
N GLU A 384 19.38 27.65 13.15
CA GLU A 384 19.61 28.13 11.80
C GLU A 384 21.04 27.75 11.40
N GLU A 385 21.25 26.68 10.64
CA GLU A 385 22.50 26.38 9.95
C GLU A 385 22.42 26.81 8.47
#